data_e99f618f760e0e32b23faac6afee5f75
#
_entry.id   e99f618f760e0e32b23faac6afee5f75
#
_cell.length_a   1.000
_cell.length_b   1.000
_cell.length_c   1.000
_cell.angle_alpha   90.00
_cell.angle_beta   90.00
_cell.angle_gamma   90.00
#
_symmetry.space_group_name_H-M   'P 1'
#
loop_
_entity.id
_entity.type
_entity.pdbx_description
1 polymer ?
#
loop_
_entity_poly.entity_id
_entity_poly.type
_entity_poly.pdbx_seq_one_letter_code
_entity_poly.pdbx_strand_id
1 'polypeptide(L)'
;VYKRQAKDGRKPMLVACDLYRPAAVDQLEILSNQEKIPCYANRETRNVSLVARKGWEESKRNGSDLIIFDTAGRLQIDEELVGELELLKKEINPHEILLVADAALGQEAVNVAKVFHQKLDLTGIILTKVDGDARGGAALSMKRLTGAPIKFLGVGEKLDDFEFFYPERMASRILGMGDVVSLVEKAKENLDQEESMRMTEKMLKAEFDFDDFLSQMRQMKKIGSMGSIAKMLPGMGSVQVGDKEEATLGKHEAIILSMTKEERRLPRILGGSRRKRIATGSGVQIRDVNQLIKQFTQMQKMMKKMKGGKMKRMMGALGAGDGGMPDLSDMNPKQLAKLTKQFK
;
A
#
# COMPACT_ATOMS: atom_id res chain seq x y z
N VAL A 1 -12.49 -1.70 2.85
CA VAL A 1 -13.22 -3.00 2.76
C VAL A 1 -13.83 -3.18 1.38
N TYR A 2 -14.76 -2.32 0.94
CA TYR A 2 -15.52 -2.48 -0.32
C TYR A 2 -14.65 -2.63 -1.58
N LYS A 3 -13.58 -1.81 -1.73
CA LYS A 3 -12.64 -1.91 -2.85
C LYS A 3 -11.96 -3.28 -2.90
N ARG A 4 -11.61 -3.85 -1.76
CA ARG A 4 -11.02 -5.18 -1.67
C ARG A 4 -12.02 -6.25 -2.09
N GLN A 5 -13.25 -6.17 -1.60
CA GLN A 5 -14.30 -7.13 -1.96
C GLN A 5 -14.62 -7.10 -3.46
N ALA A 6 -14.61 -5.90 -4.07
CA ALA A 6 -14.77 -5.77 -5.52
C ALA A 6 -13.60 -6.41 -6.30
N LYS A 7 -12.35 -6.27 -5.83
CA LYS A 7 -11.18 -6.95 -6.40
C LYS A 7 -11.30 -8.48 -6.29
N ASP A 8 -11.92 -8.99 -5.23
CA ASP A 8 -12.17 -10.42 -5.02
C ASP A 8 -13.40 -10.94 -5.81
N GLY A 9 -13.95 -10.14 -6.72
CA GLY A 9 -15.03 -10.51 -7.64
C GLY A 9 -16.43 -10.39 -7.04
N ARG A 10 -16.58 -9.82 -5.84
CA ARG A 10 -17.88 -9.52 -5.23
C ARG A 10 -18.51 -8.28 -5.84
N LYS A 11 -19.84 -8.17 -5.72
CA LYS A 11 -20.60 -6.99 -6.13
C LYS A 11 -21.09 -6.22 -4.90
N PRO A 12 -20.21 -5.43 -4.23
CA PRO A 12 -20.58 -4.70 -3.03
C PRO A 12 -21.52 -3.55 -3.34
N MET A 13 -22.40 -3.24 -2.39
CA MET A 13 -23.18 -2.01 -2.32
C MET A 13 -22.95 -1.35 -0.97
N LEU A 14 -22.84 -0.03 -0.96
CA LEU A 14 -22.69 0.78 0.24
C LEU A 14 -24.04 1.35 0.66
N VAL A 15 -24.30 1.43 1.96
CA VAL A 15 -25.46 2.07 2.54
C VAL A 15 -24.98 3.08 3.57
N ALA A 16 -25.25 4.38 3.34
CA ALA A 16 -24.86 5.47 4.22
C ALA A 16 -25.80 5.55 5.42
N CYS A 17 -25.38 5.02 6.56
CA CYS A 17 -26.10 5.00 7.82
C CYS A 17 -25.57 6.01 8.86
N ASP A 18 -24.52 6.77 8.56
CA ASP A 18 -24.08 7.91 9.41
C ASP A 18 -24.91 9.16 9.05
N LEU A 19 -26.12 9.22 9.57
CA LEU A 19 -27.09 10.28 9.28
C LEU A 19 -26.87 11.54 10.12
N TYR A 20 -25.98 11.48 11.10
CA TYR A 20 -25.68 12.61 11.99
C TYR A 20 -24.61 13.55 11.41
N ARG A 21 -23.80 13.07 10.48
CA ARG A 21 -22.74 13.84 9.82
C ARG A 21 -22.98 13.91 8.31
N PRO A 22 -23.60 14.97 7.80
CA PRO A 22 -23.86 15.11 6.36
C PRO A 22 -22.60 14.92 5.50
N ALA A 23 -21.47 15.44 5.95
CA ALA A 23 -20.19 15.29 5.27
C ALA A 23 -19.73 13.83 5.14
N ALA A 24 -20.12 12.93 6.06
CA ALA A 24 -19.77 11.50 5.97
C ALA A 24 -20.54 10.82 4.84
N VAL A 25 -21.83 11.17 4.67
CA VAL A 25 -22.63 10.68 3.55
C VAL A 25 -22.05 11.14 2.22
N ASP A 26 -21.71 12.45 2.10
CA ASP A 26 -21.10 13.00 0.88
C ASP A 26 -19.76 12.32 0.56
N GLN A 27 -18.94 12.10 1.58
CA GLN A 27 -17.66 11.41 1.41
C GLN A 27 -17.84 9.97 0.93
N LEU A 28 -18.80 9.24 1.48
CA LEU A 28 -19.09 7.87 1.06
C LEU A 28 -19.55 7.81 -0.40
N GLU A 29 -20.43 8.74 -0.82
CA GLU A 29 -20.89 8.85 -2.21
C GLU A 29 -19.75 9.21 -3.18
N ILE A 30 -18.86 10.13 -2.82
CA ILE A 30 -17.68 10.48 -3.63
C ILE A 30 -16.79 9.25 -3.82
N LEU A 31 -16.48 8.54 -2.74
CA LEU A 31 -15.64 7.35 -2.78
C LEU A 31 -16.30 6.21 -3.58
N SER A 32 -17.62 6.02 -3.41
CA SER A 32 -18.37 5.00 -4.15
C SER A 32 -18.34 5.25 -5.66
N ASN A 33 -18.51 6.52 -6.07
CA ASN A 33 -18.44 6.94 -7.47
C ASN A 33 -17.04 6.75 -8.06
N GLN A 34 -15.97 7.04 -7.29
CA GLN A 34 -14.59 6.84 -7.73
C GLN A 34 -14.30 5.36 -8.02
N GLU A 35 -14.80 4.46 -7.18
CA GLU A 35 -14.59 3.01 -7.32
C GLU A 35 -15.72 2.33 -8.13
N LYS A 36 -16.71 3.09 -8.64
CA LYS A 36 -17.87 2.60 -9.40
C LYS A 36 -18.69 1.54 -8.65
N ILE A 37 -18.87 1.76 -7.36
CA ILE A 37 -19.64 0.88 -6.47
C ILE A 37 -20.97 1.56 -6.16
N PRO A 38 -22.13 0.86 -6.26
CA PRO A 38 -23.42 1.42 -5.90
C PRO A 38 -23.45 1.90 -4.45
N CYS A 39 -24.04 3.08 -4.21
CA CYS A 39 -24.25 3.61 -2.87
C CYS A 39 -25.70 4.04 -2.71
N TYR A 40 -26.33 3.65 -1.62
CA TYR A 40 -27.64 4.13 -1.20
C TYR A 40 -27.49 5.14 -0.07
N ALA A 41 -28.02 6.31 -0.25
CA ALA A 41 -28.06 7.38 0.75
C ALA A 41 -29.47 7.98 0.79
N ASN A 42 -29.95 8.37 1.97
CA ASN A 42 -31.19 9.10 2.14
C ASN A 42 -30.99 10.22 3.16
N ARG A 43 -31.16 11.46 2.70
CA ARG A 43 -30.97 12.68 3.52
C ARG A 43 -32.25 13.23 4.13
N GLU A 44 -33.40 12.64 3.77
CA GLU A 44 -34.72 13.11 4.23
C GLU A 44 -35.12 12.58 5.61
N THR A 45 -34.42 11.58 6.09
CA THR A 45 -34.74 10.94 7.37
C THR A 45 -33.49 10.77 8.24
N ARG A 46 -33.69 10.77 9.55
CA ARG A 46 -32.68 10.40 10.55
C ARG A 46 -32.89 9.00 11.12
N ASN A 47 -33.82 8.23 10.56
CA ASN A 47 -34.09 6.87 11.00
C ASN A 47 -33.16 5.89 10.28
N VAL A 48 -32.10 5.47 10.99
CA VAL A 48 -31.06 4.58 10.46
C VAL A 48 -31.65 3.22 10.04
N SER A 49 -32.57 2.65 10.81
CA SER A 49 -33.26 1.40 10.50
C SER A 49 -34.03 1.48 9.18
N LEU A 50 -34.71 2.59 8.93
CA LEU A 50 -35.43 2.81 7.66
C LEU A 50 -34.45 2.90 6.47
N VAL A 51 -33.35 3.62 6.63
CA VAL A 51 -32.31 3.75 5.58
C VAL A 51 -31.68 2.39 5.29
N ALA A 52 -31.32 1.64 6.32
CA ALA A 52 -30.74 0.33 6.18
C ALA A 52 -31.68 -0.66 5.46
N ARG A 53 -32.95 -0.70 5.82
CA ARG A 53 -33.96 -1.55 5.17
C ARG A 53 -34.14 -1.20 3.69
N LYS A 54 -34.28 0.09 3.36
CA LYS A 54 -34.38 0.55 1.97
C LYS A 54 -33.11 0.24 1.18
N GLY A 55 -31.93 0.45 1.79
CA GLY A 55 -30.66 0.06 1.18
C GLY A 55 -30.58 -1.43 0.90
N TRP A 56 -31.08 -2.27 1.81
CA TRP A 56 -31.20 -3.72 1.60
C TRP A 56 -32.10 -4.07 0.42
N GLU A 57 -33.26 -3.44 0.32
CA GLU A 57 -34.17 -3.63 -0.83
C GLU A 57 -33.51 -3.22 -2.15
N GLU A 58 -32.83 -2.09 -2.14
CA GLU A 58 -32.12 -1.58 -3.31
C GLU A 58 -30.97 -2.50 -3.75
N SER A 59 -30.25 -3.11 -2.79
CA SER A 59 -29.18 -4.07 -3.10
C SER A 59 -29.70 -5.30 -3.85
N LYS A 60 -30.90 -5.77 -3.52
CA LYS A 60 -31.56 -6.88 -4.23
C LYS A 60 -31.90 -6.49 -5.67
N ARG A 61 -32.36 -5.24 -5.89
CA ARG A 61 -32.67 -4.73 -7.23
C ARG A 61 -31.43 -4.62 -8.11
N ASN A 62 -30.32 -4.18 -7.50
CA ASN A 62 -29.05 -4.01 -8.19
C ASN A 62 -28.27 -5.33 -8.38
N GLY A 63 -28.74 -6.45 -7.82
CA GLY A 63 -28.05 -7.73 -7.89
C GLY A 63 -26.72 -7.74 -7.14
N SER A 64 -26.61 -6.94 -6.06
CA SER A 64 -25.44 -6.94 -5.18
C SER A 64 -25.44 -8.19 -4.30
N ASP A 65 -24.27 -8.80 -4.12
CA ASP A 65 -24.06 -10.00 -3.30
C ASP A 65 -23.43 -9.70 -1.94
N LEU A 66 -23.05 -8.44 -1.72
CA LEU A 66 -22.47 -7.94 -0.48
C LEU A 66 -23.03 -6.55 -0.18
N ILE A 67 -23.46 -6.31 1.06
CA ILE A 67 -23.90 -4.98 1.51
C ILE A 67 -23.02 -4.55 2.67
N ILE A 68 -22.57 -3.30 2.63
CA ILE A 68 -21.80 -2.67 3.70
C ILE A 68 -22.57 -1.46 4.21
N PHE A 69 -22.99 -1.53 5.47
CA PHE A 69 -23.65 -0.44 6.18
C PHE A 69 -22.58 0.39 6.88
N ASP A 70 -22.39 1.63 6.44
CA ASP A 70 -21.46 2.59 7.03
C ASP A 70 -22.18 3.37 8.11
N THR A 71 -21.93 3.04 9.37
CA THR A 71 -22.61 3.60 10.53
C THR A 71 -21.79 4.67 11.20
N ALA A 72 -22.46 5.53 11.97
CA ALA A 72 -21.79 6.56 12.77
C ALA A 72 -20.77 5.94 13.73
N GLY A 73 -19.62 6.61 13.85
CA GLY A 73 -18.57 6.28 14.81
C GLY A 73 -18.22 7.52 15.65
N ARG A 74 -18.21 7.36 16.98
CA ARG A 74 -17.77 8.41 17.91
C ARG A 74 -16.68 7.86 18.82
N LEU A 75 -15.74 8.73 19.19
CA LEU A 75 -14.67 8.39 20.13
C LEU A 75 -15.21 8.17 21.56
N GLN A 76 -16.29 8.86 21.89
CA GLN A 76 -16.95 8.71 23.18
C GLN A 76 -18.11 7.71 23.05
N ILE A 77 -18.27 6.89 24.09
CA ILE A 77 -19.35 5.92 24.21
C ILE A 77 -20.65 6.72 24.42
N ASP A 78 -21.49 6.71 23.41
CA ASP A 78 -22.79 7.34 23.39
C ASP A 78 -23.85 6.23 23.49
N GLU A 79 -24.59 6.21 24.58
CA GLU A 79 -25.60 5.16 24.83
C GLU A 79 -26.71 5.16 23.77
N GLU A 80 -27.09 6.34 23.26
CA GLU A 80 -28.10 6.44 22.20
C GLU A 80 -27.58 5.79 20.92
N LEU A 81 -26.34 6.09 20.52
CA LEU A 81 -25.71 5.49 19.35
C LEU A 81 -25.60 3.95 19.50
N VAL A 82 -25.17 3.48 20.66
CA VAL A 82 -25.05 2.03 20.90
C VAL A 82 -26.42 1.35 20.84
N GLY A 83 -27.46 1.98 21.42
CA GLY A 83 -28.84 1.49 21.32
C GLY A 83 -29.37 1.44 19.89
N GLU A 84 -29.07 2.44 19.07
CA GLU A 84 -29.41 2.46 17.65
C GLU A 84 -28.71 1.32 16.88
N LEU A 85 -27.44 1.07 17.15
CA LEU A 85 -26.69 -0.03 16.54
C LEU A 85 -27.18 -1.41 16.99
N GLU A 86 -27.62 -1.56 18.24
CA GLU A 86 -28.26 -2.79 18.73
C GLU A 86 -29.58 -3.08 17.99
N LEU A 87 -30.39 -2.04 17.74
CA LEU A 87 -31.63 -2.16 16.95
C LEU A 87 -31.30 -2.53 15.50
N LEU A 88 -30.34 -1.84 14.89
CA LEU A 88 -29.90 -2.12 13.54
C LEU A 88 -29.38 -3.55 13.39
N LYS A 89 -28.57 -4.03 14.35
CA LYS A 89 -28.09 -5.43 14.40
C LYS A 89 -29.25 -6.42 14.38
N LYS A 90 -30.29 -6.19 15.17
CA LYS A 90 -31.47 -7.08 15.24
C LYS A 90 -32.26 -7.11 13.93
N GLU A 91 -32.39 -5.96 13.26
CA GLU A 91 -33.16 -5.87 12.02
C GLU A 91 -32.44 -6.49 10.83
N ILE A 92 -31.13 -6.23 10.70
CA ILE A 92 -30.35 -6.65 9.53
C ILE A 92 -29.78 -8.06 9.71
N ASN A 93 -29.52 -8.47 10.95
CA ASN A 93 -28.81 -9.70 11.30
C ASN A 93 -27.55 -9.89 10.46
N PRO A 94 -26.56 -9.00 10.60
CA PRO A 94 -25.38 -8.98 9.74
C PRO A 94 -24.47 -10.19 10.00
N HIS A 95 -23.80 -10.68 8.95
CA HIS A 95 -22.80 -11.75 9.08
C HIS A 95 -21.54 -11.25 9.78
N GLU A 96 -21.21 -9.98 9.64
CA GLU A 96 -20.01 -9.35 10.17
C GLU A 96 -20.33 -8.01 10.80
N ILE A 97 -19.79 -7.80 12.00
CA ILE A 97 -19.80 -6.50 12.70
C ILE A 97 -18.34 -6.13 12.96
N LEU A 98 -17.86 -5.16 12.22
CA LEU A 98 -16.46 -4.73 12.24
C LEU A 98 -16.33 -3.39 12.95
N LEU A 99 -15.57 -3.35 14.04
CA LEU A 99 -15.19 -2.10 14.69
C LEU A 99 -13.96 -1.51 13.97
N VAL A 100 -14.07 -0.26 13.54
CA VAL A 100 -12.93 0.51 13.05
C VAL A 100 -12.34 1.30 14.22
N ALA A 101 -11.14 0.96 14.63
CA ALA A 101 -10.45 1.56 15.78
C ALA A 101 -9.14 2.23 15.36
N ASP A 102 -8.87 3.40 15.93
CA ASP A 102 -7.62 4.14 15.73
C ASP A 102 -6.55 3.62 16.69
N ALA A 103 -5.49 2.99 16.17
CA ALA A 103 -4.40 2.44 16.98
C ALA A 103 -3.63 3.52 17.75
N ALA A 104 -3.60 4.77 17.26
CA ALA A 104 -2.90 5.88 17.90
C ALA A 104 -3.56 6.32 19.21
N LEU A 105 -4.85 6.00 19.42
CA LEU A 105 -5.57 6.33 20.69
C LEU A 105 -5.19 5.39 21.83
N GLY A 106 -4.44 4.33 21.60
CA GLY A 106 -3.94 3.44 22.63
C GLY A 106 -5.04 2.84 23.50
N GLN A 107 -4.96 3.09 24.83
CA GLN A 107 -5.89 2.49 25.81
C GLN A 107 -7.34 2.96 25.65
N GLU A 108 -7.59 4.15 25.14
CA GLU A 108 -8.94 4.65 24.91
C GLU A 108 -9.67 3.84 23.84
N ALA A 109 -9.00 3.55 22.73
CA ALA A 109 -9.55 2.69 21.68
C ALA A 109 -9.86 1.27 22.21
N VAL A 110 -9.06 0.77 23.15
CA VAL A 110 -9.27 -0.54 23.79
C VAL A 110 -10.55 -0.52 24.65
N ASN A 111 -10.78 0.54 25.41
CA ASN A 111 -11.97 0.70 26.24
C ASN A 111 -13.24 0.78 25.37
N VAL A 112 -13.19 1.56 24.29
CA VAL A 112 -14.28 1.65 23.32
C VAL A 112 -14.56 0.26 22.72
N ALA A 113 -13.54 -0.45 22.28
CA ALA A 113 -13.69 -1.79 21.70
C ALA A 113 -14.36 -2.78 22.66
N LYS A 114 -14.01 -2.71 23.96
CA LYS A 114 -14.61 -3.55 24.99
C LYS A 114 -16.12 -3.31 25.10
N VAL A 115 -16.57 -2.06 25.18
CA VAL A 115 -17.98 -1.71 25.31
C VAL A 115 -18.77 -2.12 24.06
N PHE A 116 -18.26 -1.80 22.88
CA PHE A 116 -18.90 -2.20 21.63
C PHE A 116 -18.97 -3.73 21.48
N HIS A 117 -17.94 -4.45 21.92
CA HIS A 117 -17.97 -5.91 21.88
C HIS A 117 -19.03 -6.49 22.82
N GLN A 118 -19.15 -5.97 24.05
CA GLN A 118 -20.15 -6.40 25.02
C GLN A 118 -21.60 -6.20 24.53
N LYS A 119 -21.84 -5.15 23.76
CA LYS A 119 -23.17 -4.76 23.26
C LYS A 119 -23.51 -5.37 21.90
N LEU A 120 -22.55 -5.46 21.01
CA LEU A 120 -22.78 -5.81 19.62
C LEU A 120 -22.19 -7.16 19.20
N ASP A 121 -21.42 -7.86 20.04
CA ASP A 121 -20.70 -9.10 19.71
C ASP A 121 -19.86 -8.92 18.45
N LEU A 122 -18.87 -8.04 18.50
CA LEU A 122 -18.00 -7.75 17.36
C LEU A 122 -17.40 -9.03 16.77
N THR A 123 -17.51 -9.20 15.47
CA THR A 123 -16.94 -10.35 14.76
C THR A 123 -15.53 -10.08 14.26
N GLY A 124 -15.09 -8.81 14.29
CA GLY A 124 -13.74 -8.42 13.91
C GLY A 124 -13.44 -6.96 14.20
N ILE A 125 -12.15 -6.63 14.14
CA ILE A 125 -11.61 -5.29 14.34
C ILE A 125 -10.79 -4.92 13.13
N ILE A 126 -10.91 -3.66 12.71
CA ILE A 126 -10.04 -3.00 11.73
C ILE A 126 -9.23 -1.97 12.50
N LEU A 127 -7.91 -2.08 12.48
CA LEU A 127 -7.04 -1.09 13.07
C LEU A 127 -6.54 -0.10 12.03
N THR A 128 -6.74 1.19 12.28
CA THR A 128 -6.24 2.28 11.43
C THR A 128 -5.06 2.99 12.08
N LYS A 129 -4.32 3.77 11.29
CA LYS A 129 -3.15 4.55 11.71
C LYS A 129 -2.05 3.70 12.39
N VAL A 130 -1.90 2.47 11.93
CA VAL A 130 -0.91 1.53 12.47
C VAL A 130 0.53 1.95 12.10
N ASP A 131 0.68 2.81 11.10
CA ASP A 131 1.95 3.44 10.70
C ASP A 131 2.50 4.39 11.79
N GLY A 132 1.63 4.96 12.64
CA GLY A 132 2.00 5.76 13.81
C GLY A 132 2.23 4.95 15.09
N ASP A 133 1.68 3.74 15.20
CA ASP A 133 1.87 2.85 16.36
C ASP A 133 3.12 1.97 16.17
N ALA A 134 4.26 2.49 16.62
CA ALA A 134 5.56 1.83 16.45
C ALA A 134 5.65 0.42 17.10
N ARG A 135 4.70 0.05 17.97
CA ARG A 135 4.79 -1.20 18.75
C ARG A 135 3.55 -2.08 18.70
N GLY A 136 2.47 -1.70 18.01
CA GLY A 136 1.25 -2.52 17.89
C GLY A 136 0.59 -2.89 19.22
N GLY A 137 0.82 -2.11 20.29
CA GLY A 137 0.32 -2.41 21.63
C GLY A 137 -1.20 -2.40 21.72
N ALA A 138 -1.85 -1.50 20.97
CA ALA A 138 -3.31 -1.45 20.88
C ALA A 138 -3.89 -2.75 20.32
N ALA A 139 -3.26 -3.35 19.31
CA ALA A 139 -3.69 -4.60 18.70
C ALA A 139 -3.75 -5.75 19.72
N LEU A 140 -2.68 -5.94 20.49
CA LEU A 140 -2.60 -6.98 21.51
C LEU A 140 -3.66 -6.79 22.60
N SER A 141 -3.80 -5.56 23.09
CA SER A 141 -4.74 -5.22 24.16
C SER A 141 -6.19 -5.41 23.72
N MET A 142 -6.56 -4.97 22.51
CA MET A 142 -7.89 -5.17 21.96
C MET A 142 -8.22 -6.65 21.80
N LYS A 143 -7.32 -7.42 21.19
CA LYS A 143 -7.51 -8.87 21.03
C LYS A 143 -7.69 -9.58 22.36
N ARG A 144 -6.89 -9.22 23.37
CA ARG A 144 -6.96 -9.84 24.70
C ARG A 144 -8.28 -9.51 25.45
N LEU A 145 -8.76 -8.27 25.35
CA LEU A 145 -9.92 -7.81 26.09
C LEU A 145 -11.25 -8.13 25.42
N THR A 146 -11.31 -8.13 24.10
CA THR A 146 -12.54 -8.41 23.35
C THR A 146 -12.64 -9.87 22.90
N GLY A 147 -11.53 -10.57 22.73
CA GLY A 147 -11.52 -11.86 22.03
C GLY A 147 -11.77 -11.78 20.52
N ALA A 148 -12.30 -10.65 20.03
CA ALA A 148 -12.56 -10.45 18.61
C ALA A 148 -11.26 -10.45 17.78
N PRO A 149 -11.23 -11.12 16.61
CA PRO A 149 -10.04 -11.12 15.77
C PRO A 149 -9.83 -9.75 15.12
N ILE A 150 -8.56 -9.32 15.04
CA ILE A 150 -8.19 -8.24 14.14
C ILE A 150 -8.16 -8.85 12.74
N LYS A 151 -8.91 -8.25 11.80
CA LYS A 151 -9.03 -8.76 10.43
C LYS A 151 -8.23 -7.97 9.42
N PHE A 152 -8.18 -6.63 9.62
CA PHE A 152 -7.56 -5.72 8.67
C PHE A 152 -6.78 -4.63 9.36
N LEU A 153 -5.83 -4.05 8.60
CA LEU A 153 -5.01 -2.90 8.97
C LEU A 153 -5.17 -1.79 7.94
N GLY A 154 -5.33 -0.54 8.41
CA GLY A 154 -5.14 0.66 7.63
C GLY A 154 -3.73 1.19 7.88
N VAL A 155 -2.87 1.11 6.89
CA VAL A 155 -1.44 1.45 6.98
C VAL A 155 -1.09 2.78 6.29
N GLY A 156 -2.10 3.53 5.86
CA GLY A 156 -1.96 4.82 5.21
C GLY A 156 -3.32 5.44 4.89
N GLU A 157 -3.33 6.50 4.07
CA GLU A 157 -4.52 7.30 3.79
C GLU A 157 -5.27 6.88 2.51
N LYS A 158 -4.62 6.10 1.64
CA LYS A 158 -5.20 5.68 0.36
C LYS A 158 -6.04 4.42 0.53
N LEU A 159 -7.02 4.23 -0.37
CA LEU A 159 -7.85 3.03 -0.39
C LEU A 159 -7.05 1.74 -0.61
N ASP A 160 -5.88 1.82 -1.22
CA ASP A 160 -4.98 0.68 -1.42
C ASP A 160 -4.09 0.40 -0.20
N ASP A 161 -4.03 1.33 0.78
CA ASP A 161 -3.29 1.15 2.04
C ASP A 161 -4.13 0.37 3.07
N PHE A 162 -4.84 -0.65 2.61
CA PHE A 162 -5.70 -1.52 3.39
C PHE A 162 -5.26 -2.98 3.22
N GLU A 163 -4.78 -3.58 4.32
CA GLU A 163 -4.13 -4.89 4.30
C GLU A 163 -4.86 -5.88 5.23
N PHE A 164 -4.72 -7.18 4.94
CA PHE A 164 -5.11 -8.22 5.89
C PHE A 164 -4.20 -8.20 7.12
N PHE A 165 -4.76 -8.54 8.26
CA PHE A 165 -3.98 -8.72 9.48
C PHE A 165 -3.33 -10.10 9.50
N TYR A 166 -2.00 -10.11 9.57
CA TYR A 166 -1.19 -11.32 9.73
C TYR A 166 -0.49 -11.28 11.09
N PRO A 167 -0.87 -12.17 12.04
CA PRO A 167 -0.32 -12.16 13.41
C PRO A 167 1.20 -12.24 13.45
N GLU A 168 1.82 -13.08 12.62
CA GLU A 168 3.27 -13.26 12.55
C GLU A 168 3.99 -11.98 12.14
N ARG A 169 3.43 -11.23 11.18
CA ARG A 169 3.99 -9.96 10.73
C ARG A 169 3.90 -8.90 11.83
N MET A 170 2.76 -8.86 12.53
CA MET A 170 2.60 -7.94 13.66
C MET A 170 3.57 -8.29 14.79
N ALA A 171 3.74 -9.57 15.12
CA ALA A 171 4.72 -10.02 16.10
C ALA A 171 6.15 -9.62 15.70
N SER A 172 6.54 -9.82 14.44
CA SER A 172 7.85 -9.40 13.92
C SER A 172 8.07 -7.89 14.02
N ARG A 173 7.03 -7.09 13.74
CA ARG A 173 7.06 -5.62 13.95
C ARG A 173 7.28 -5.24 15.41
N ILE A 174 6.53 -5.86 16.33
CA ILE A 174 6.63 -5.60 17.77
C ILE A 174 8.04 -5.94 18.29
N LEU A 175 8.64 -7.03 17.78
CA LEU A 175 9.97 -7.48 18.15
C LEU A 175 11.10 -6.72 17.43
N GLY A 176 10.76 -5.75 16.56
CA GLY A 176 11.75 -4.97 15.81
C GLY A 176 12.49 -5.75 14.72
N MET A 177 11.97 -6.91 14.32
CA MET A 177 12.58 -7.74 13.27
C MET A 177 12.26 -7.29 11.84
N GLY A 178 11.42 -6.26 11.69
CA GLY A 178 10.96 -5.76 10.40
C GLY A 178 9.89 -6.66 9.74
N ASP A 179 9.37 -6.22 8.61
CA ASP A 179 8.36 -6.97 7.84
C ASP A 179 8.89 -7.29 6.43
N VAL A 180 9.87 -8.19 6.38
CA VAL A 180 10.52 -8.61 5.13
C VAL A 180 9.55 -9.34 4.20
N VAL A 181 8.57 -10.07 4.76
CA VAL A 181 7.61 -10.85 3.99
C VAL A 181 6.69 -9.94 3.20
N SER A 182 6.15 -8.90 3.83
CA SER A 182 5.32 -7.88 3.13
C SER A 182 6.09 -7.16 2.03
N LEU A 183 7.39 -6.91 2.23
CA LEU A 183 8.24 -6.32 1.21
C LEU A 183 8.38 -7.22 -0.01
N VAL A 184 8.61 -8.51 0.20
CA VAL A 184 8.75 -9.50 -0.88
C VAL A 184 7.42 -9.69 -1.63
N GLU A 185 6.30 -9.71 -0.92
CA GLU A 185 4.97 -9.82 -1.55
C GLU A 185 4.61 -8.58 -2.38
N LYS A 186 4.82 -7.38 -1.83
CA LYS A 186 4.62 -6.12 -2.58
C LYS A 186 5.53 -6.06 -3.82
N ALA A 187 6.75 -6.56 -3.71
CA ALA A 187 7.64 -6.68 -4.86
C ALA A 187 7.09 -7.66 -5.89
N LYS A 188 6.56 -8.82 -5.48
CA LYS A 188 5.96 -9.81 -6.39
C LYS A 188 4.69 -9.32 -7.08
N GLU A 189 3.80 -8.65 -6.35
CA GLU A 189 2.54 -8.12 -6.91
C GLU A 189 2.77 -7.01 -7.95
N ASN A 190 3.89 -6.28 -7.85
CA ASN A 190 4.22 -5.16 -8.74
C ASN A 190 5.22 -5.52 -9.85
N LEU A 191 5.76 -6.74 -9.84
CA LEU A 191 6.64 -7.23 -10.89
C LEU A 191 5.81 -7.88 -12.01
N ASP A 192 5.66 -7.16 -13.11
CA ASP A 192 5.18 -7.72 -14.36
C ASP A 192 6.26 -8.69 -14.88
N GLN A 193 5.97 -10.00 -14.82
CA GLN A 193 6.95 -11.04 -15.17
C GLN A 193 7.45 -10.91 -16.62
N GLU A 194 6.57 -10.51 -17.56
CA GLU A 194 6.96 -10.30 -18.95
C GLU A 194 7.88 -9.09 -19.10
N GLU A 195 7.60 -7.99 -18.40
CA GLU A 195 8.42 -6.77 -18.43
C GLU A 195 9.78 -7.02 -17.77
N SER A 196 9.81 -7.82 -16.70
CA SER A 196 11.03 -8.24 -15.99
C SER A 196 11.92 -9.14 -16.87
N MET A 197 11.34 -10.08 -17.63
CA MET A 197 12.07 -10.91 -18.59
C MET A 197 12.63 -10.08 -19.75
N ARG A 198 11.83 -9.18 -20.35
CA ARG A 198 12.27 -8.26 -21.40
C ARG A 198 13.41 -7.35 -20.93
N MET A 199 13.32 -6.88 -19.69
CA MET A 199 14.36 -6.01 -19.09
C MET A 199 15.67 -6.78 -18.89
N THR A 200 15.59 -8.02 -18.41
CA THR A 200 16.74 -8.90 -18.24
C THR A 200 17.42 -9.16 -19.60
N GLU A 201 16.63 -9.41 -20.65
CA GLU A 201 17.15 -9.63 -22.00
C GLU A 201 17.85 -8.37 -22.58
N LYS A 202 17.24 -7.18 -22.43
CA LYS A 202 17.86 -5.90 -22.81
C LYS A 202 19.13 -5.59 -22.02
N MET A 203 19.15 -5.92 -20.72
CA MET A 203 20.34 -5.81 -19.88
C MET A 203 21.47 -6.70 -20.39
N LEU A 204 21.18 -7.95 -20.75
CA LEU A 204 22.14 -8.88 -21.34
C LEU A 204 22.68 -8.39 -22.69
N LYS A 205 21.83 -7.76 -23.52
CA LYS A 205 22.22 -7.17 -24.81
C LYS A 205 22.94 -5.82 -24.68
N ALA A 206 22.97 -5.23 -23.47
CA ALA A 206 23.47 -3.87 -23.18
C ALA A 206 22.76 -2.77 -24.00
N GLU A 207 21.48 -2.95 -24.27
CA GLU A 207 20.59 -2.04 -25.00
C GLU A 207 19.72 -1.18 -24.07
N PHE A 208 20.15 -0.98 -22.83
CA PHE A 208 19.43 -0.22 -21.81
C PHE A 208 19.40 1.26 -22.18
N ASP A 209 18.22 1.86 -22.31
CA ASP A 209 17.97 3.24 -22.69
C ASP A 209 17.23 4.04 -21.59
N PHE A 210 16.89 5.31 -21.86
CA PHE A 210 16.20 6.16 -20.90
C PHE A 210 14.72 5.77 -20.71
N ASP A 211 14.06 5.11 -21.69
CA ASP A 211 12.71 4.60 -21.53
C ASP A 211 12.71 3.41 -20.55
N ASP A 212 13.71 2.53 -20.63
CA ASP A 212 13.89 1.43 -19.67
C ASP A 212 14.19 1.96 -18.26
N PHE A 213 15.03 3.00 -18.16
CA PHE A 213 15.33 3.64 -16.89
C PHE A 213 14.08 4.29 -16.26
N LEU A 214 13.25 4.93 -17.08
CA LEU A 214 11.98 5.52 -16.65
C LEU A 214 11.00 4.45 -16.15
N SER A 215 10.89 3.33 -16.88
CA SER A 215 10.06 2.20 -16.48
C SER A 215 10.48 1.65 -15.12
N GLN A 216 11.78 1.44 -14.92
CA GLN A 216 12.33 0.97 -13.66
C GLN A 216 12.08 1.93 -12.50
N MET A 217 12.25 3.24 -12.72
CA MET A 217 11.91 4.24 -11.71
C MET A 217 10.43 4.22 -11.33
N ARG A 218 9.53 4.05 -12.30
CA ARG A 218 8.08 3.96 -12.07
C ARG A 218 7.72 2.68 -11.34
N GLN A 219 8.34 1.55 -11.64
CA GLN A 219 8.16 0.31 -10.90
C GLN A 219 8.62 0.46 -9.44
N MET A 220 9.79 1.06 -9.19
CA MET A 220 10.24 1.36 -7.82
C MET A 220 9.24 2.24 -7.07
N LYS A 221 8.64 3.23 -7.74
CA LYS A 221 7.62 4.11 -7.14
C LYS A 221 6.32 3.37 -6.80
N LYS A 222 5.96 2.33 -7.58
CA LYS A 222 4.80 1.46 -7.30
C LYS A 222 5.00 0.54 -6.10
N ILE A 223 6.23 0.10 -5.83
CA ILE A 223 6.56 -0.75 -4.66
C ILE A 223 6.39 0.02 -3.33
N GLY A 224 6.42 1.34 -3.38
CA GLY A 224 6.24 2.24 -2.25
C GLY A 224 7.32 3.31 -2.18
N SER A 225 7.13 4.31 -1.29
CA SER A 225 8.17 5.32 -1.09
C SER A 225 9.42 4.64 -0.50
N MET A 226 10.61 5.16 -0.83
CA MET A 226 11.88 4.68 -0.26
C MET A 226 11.86 4.68 1.28
N GLY A 227 11.11 5.62 1.87
CA GLY A 227 10.89 5.68 3.32
C GLY A 227 10.06 4.52 3.86
N SER A 228 9.04 4.06 3.13
CA SER A 228 8.24 2.89 3.53
C SER A 228 9.03 1.59 3.39
N ILE A 229 9.86 1.47 2.37
CA ILE A 229 10.78 0.32 2.18
C ILE A 229 11.83 0.28 3.30
N ALA A 230 12.42 1.42 3.66
CA ALA A 230 13.41 1.50 4.75
C ALA A 230 12.80 1.11 6.11
N LYS A 231 11.55 1.48 6.38
CA LYS A 231 10.83 1.09 7.61
C LYS A 231 10.57 -0.42 7.70
N MET A 232 10.54 -1.15 6.59
CA MET A 232 10.34 -2.60 6.53
C MET A 232 11.62 -3.41 6.72
N LEU A 233 12.79 -2.78 6.59
CA LEU A 233 14.08 -3.45 6.76
C LEU A 233 14.52 -3.45 8.23
N PRO A 234 15.01 -4.59 8.76
CA PRO A 234 15.51 -4.68 10.13
C PRO A 234 16.68 -3.72 10.37
N GLY A 235 16.59 -2.88 11.41
CA GLY A 235 17.65 -1.95 11.79
C GLY A 235 17.68 -0.60 11.03
N MET A 236 16.82 -0.38 10.03
CA MET A 236 16.78 0.86 9.24
C MET A 236 15.61 1.80 9.58
N GLY A 237 14.80 1.47 10.58
CA GLY A 237 13.58 2.23 10.95
C GLY A 237 13.79 3.68 11.38
N SER A 238 15.05 4.11 11.61
CA SER A 238 15.40 5.50 11.97
C SER A 238 15.97 6.31 10.81
N VAL A 239 16.17 5.72 9.64
CA VAL A 239 16.67 6.42 8.46
C VAL A 239 15.53 7.23 7.85
N GLN A 240 15.53 8.53 8.08
CA GLN A 240 14.70 9.48 7.33
C GLN A 240 15.19 9.51 5.88
N VAL A 241 14.74 8.56 5.07
CA VAL A 241 14.86 8.64 3.61
C VAL A 241 13.80 9.66 3.19
N GLY A 242 14.26 10.89 3.00
CA GLY A 242 13.38 12.03 3.04
C GLY A 242 12.78 12.41 1.70
N ASP A 243 11.90 13.39 1.76
CA ASP A 243 11.24 14.11 0.66
C ASP A 243 12.20 14.58 -0.46
N LYS A 244 13.51 14.65 -0.17
CA LYS A 244 14.56 15.03 -1.13
C LYS A 244 14.80 13.97 -2.21
N GLU A 245 14.75 12.69 -1.86
CA GLU A 245 14.92 11.59 -2.81
C GLU A 245 13.70 11.46 -3.72
N GLU A 246 12.49 11.60 -3.18
CA GLU A 246 11.27 11.61 -4.00
C GLU A 246 11.23 12.82 -4.95
N ALA A 247 11.63 13.99 -4.48
CA ALA A 247 11.75 15.18 -5.32
C ALA A 247 12.79 14.99 -6.44
N THR A 248 13.88 14.27 -6.16
CA THR A 248 14.92 13.96 -7.15
C THR A 248 14.41 12.99 -8.22
N LEU A 249 13.67 11.95 -7.82
CA LEU A 249 13.03 11.02 -8.76
C LEU A 249 12.02 11.73 -9.66
N GLY A 250 11.21 12.64 -9.10
CA GLY A 250 10.27 13.47 -9.88
C GLY A 250 10.98 14.36 -10.91
N LYS A 251 12.12 14.95 -10.55
CA LYS A 251 12.95 15.73 -11.49
C LYS A 251 13.51 14.86 -12.62
N HIS A 252 14.01 13.66 -12.30
CA HIS A 252 14.53 12.73 -13.31
C HIS A 252 13.43 12.31 -14.29
N GLU A 253 12.24 12.00 -13.80
CA GLU A 253 11.06 11.68 -14.63
C GLU A 253 10.73 12.85 -15.58
N ALA A 254 10.64 14.09 -15.06
CA ALA A 254 10.36 15.28 -15.86
C ALA A 254 11.43 15.52 -16.95
N ILE A 255 12.72 15.32 -16.64
CA ILE A 255 13.82 15.44 -17.60
C ILE A 255 13.65 14.41 -18.72
N ILE A 256 13.41 13.14 -18.40
CA ILE A 256 13.29 12.07 -19.40
C ILE A 256 12.05 12.30 -20.28
N LEU A 257 10.92 12.70 -19.68
CA LEU A 257 9.68 13.01 -20.43
C LEU A 257 9.84 14.21 -21.37
N SER A 258 10.73 15.15 -21.07
CA SER A 258 11.09 16.28 -21.94
C SER A 258 12.03 15.92 -23.09
N MET A 259 12.58 14.70 -23.10
CA MET A 259 13.38 14.19 -24.22
C MET A 259 12.47 13.65 -25.34
N THR A 260 12.93 13.76 -26.58
CA THR A 260 12.30 13.08 -27.72
C THR A 260 12.56 11.56 -27.62
N LYS A 261 11.76 10.75 -28.33
CA LYS A 261 11.95 9.29 -28.39
C LYS A 261 13.35 8.90 -28.85
N GLU A 262 13.90 9.64 -29.81
CA GLU A 262 15.26 9.42 -30.31
C GLU A 262 16.33 9.75 -29.25
N GLU A 263 16.15 10.85 -28.53
CA GLU A 263 17.06 11.26 -27.44
C GLU A 263 17.07 10.28 -26.28
N ARG A 264 15.95 9.65 -25.99
CA ARG A 264 15.87 8.61 -24.94
C ARG A 264 16.60 7.34 -25.36
N ARG A 265 16.50 6.94 -26.63
CA ARG A 265 17.17 5.75 -27.17
C ARG A 265 18.67 5.96 -27.39
N LEU A 266 19.08 7.15 -27.78
CA LEU A 266 20.47 7.48 -28.15
C LEU A 266 21.03 8.63 -27.31
N PRO A 267 21.40 8.41 -26.05
CA PRO A 267 21.90 9.47 -25.16
C PRO A 267 23.11 10.25 -25.70
N ARG A 268 23.84 9.65 -26.62
CA ARG A 268 25.02 10.26 -27.26
C ARG A 268 24.69 11.49 -28.10
N ILE A 269 23.44 11.68 -28.55
CA ILE A 269 23.05 12.84 -29.36
C ILE A 269 22.69 14.06 -28.51
N LEU A 270 22.72 13.95 -27.18
CA LEU A 270 22.37 15.01 -26.24
C LEU A 270 23.48 16.07 -26.15
N GLY A 271 23.57 16.92 -27.17
CA GLY A 271 24.47 18.08 -27.20
C GLY A 271 23.97 19.26 -26.35
N GLY A 272 24.73 20.31 -26.26
CA GLY A 272 24.46 21.48 -25.39
C GLY A 272 23.12 22.14 -25.65
N SER A 273 22.74 22.38 -26.91
CA SER A 273 21.44 22.97 -27.27
C SER A 273 20.24 22.08 -26.87
N ARG A 274 20.32 20.77 -27.07
CA ARG A 274 19.32 19.82 -26.67
C ARG A 274 19.16 19.77 -25.15
N ARG A 275 20.24 19.75 -24.39
CA ARG A 275 20.23 19.81 -22.92
C ARG A 275 19.58 21.07 -22.40
N LYS A 276 19.85 22.24 -23.03
CA LYS A 276 19.20 23.51 -22.68
C LYS A 276 17.69 23.45 -22.90
N ARG A 277 17.22 22.92 -24.06
CA ARG A 277 15.81 22.72 -24.36
C ARG A 277 15.13 21.79 -23.36
N ILE A 278 15.77 20.65 -23.04
CA ILE A 278 15.27 19.67 -22.07
C ILE A 278 15.14 20.31 -20.68
N ALA A 279 16.16 21.07 -20.24
CA ALA A 279 16.13 21.77 -18.96
C ALA A 279 14.96 22.76 -18.88
N THR A 280 14.75 23.56 -19.94
CA THR A 280 13.62 24.48 -20.01
C THR A 280 12.27 23.75 -19.98
N GLY A 281 12.12 22.66 -20.77
CA GLY A 281 10.88 21.87 -20.85
C GLY A 281 10.53 21.11 -19.59
N SER A 282 11.53 20.73 -18.78
CA SER A 282 11.34 20.01 -17.52
C SER A 282 11.31 20.91 -16.28
N GLY A 283 11.52 22.23 -16.44
CA GLY A 283 11.53 23.18 -15.32
C GLY A 283 12.73 23.01 -14.37
N VAL A 284 13.83 22.41 -14.82
CA VAL A 284 15.04 22.19 -14.01
C VAL A 284 16.25 22.95 -14.56
N GLN A 285 17.35 22.96 -13.83
CA GLN A 285 18.58 23.58 -14.30
C GLN A 285 19.37 22.63 -15.23
N ILE A 286 20.16 23.19 -16.12
CA ILE A 286 21.05 22.41 -17.05
C ILE A 286 21.96 21.46 -16.27
N ARG A 287 22.40 21.85 -15.08
CA ARG A 287 23.23 21.00 -14.21
C ARG A 287 22.53 19.70 -13.85
N ASP A 288 21.20 19.73 -13.59
CA ASP A 288 20.42 18.57 -13.20
C ASP A 288 20.30 17.59 -14.38
N VAL A 289 20.10 18.10 -15.59
CA VAL A 289 20.13 17.31 -16.83
C VAL A 289 21.49 16.66 -17.04
N ASN A 290 22.59 17.42 -16.84
CA ASN A 290 23.95 16.88 -16.97
C ASN A 290 24.24 15.79 -15.93
N GLN A 291 23.77 15.98 -14.72
CA GLN A 291 23.92 15.00 -13.63
C GLN A 291 23.21 13.70 -13.97
N LEU A 292 21.96 13.75 -14.43
CA LEU A 292 21.22 12.58 -14.85
C LEU A 292 21.91 11.83 -15.98
N ILE A 293 22.35 12.54 -17.03
CA ILE A 293 23.07 11.94 -18.17
C ILE A 293 24.37 11.27 -17.70
N LYS A 294 25.10 11.89 -16.78
CA LYS A 294 26.35 11.34 -16.21
C LYS A 294 26.07 10.06 -15.43
N GLN A 295 25.07 10.07 -14.55
CA GLN A 295 24.66 8.89 -13.77
C GLN A 295 24.22 7.75 -14.69
N PHE A 296 23.38 8.03 -15.66
CA PHE A 296 22.92 7.06 -16.65
C PHE A 296 24.09 6.46 -17.46
N THR A 297 25.02 7.29 -17.92
CA THR A 297 26.19 6.82 -18.66
C THR A 297 27.12 5.96 -17.79
N GLN A 298 27.28 6.30 -16.52
CA GLN A 298 28.05 5.48 -15.58
C GLN A 298 27.41 4.11 -15.36
N MET A 299 26.10 4.08 -15.20
CA MET A 299 25.32 2.84 -15.07
C MET A 299 25.46 1.97 -16.34
N GLN A 300 25.30 2.54 -17.53
CA GLN A 300 25.52 1.80 -18.79
C GLN A 300 26.96 1.24 -18.89
N LYS A 301 27.97 1.99 -18.47
CA LYS A 301 29.35 1.51 -18.44
C LYS A 301 29.55 0.36 -17.47
N MET A 302 28.95 0.41 -16.28
CA MET A 302 28.97 -0.68 -15.31
C MET A 302 28.32 -1.94 -15.90
N MET A 303 27.12 -1.80 -16.48
CA MET A 303 26.41 -2.93 -17.11
C MET A 303 27.24 -3.56 -18.25
N LYS A 304 27.88 -2.74 -19.10
CA LYS A 304 28.78 -3.24 -20.13
C LYS A 304 29.99 -3.98 -19.58
N LYS A 305 30.58 -3.52 -18.47
CA LYS A 305 31.68 -4.22 -17.80
C LYS A 305 31.28 -5.53 -17.16
N MET A 306 30.02 -5.68 -16.78
CA MET A 306 29.45 -6.91 -16.20
C MET A 306 29.09 -7.97 -17.25
N LYS A 307 29.22 -7.67 -18.56
CA LYS A 307 28.92 -8.56 -19.68
C LYS A 307 29.85 -9.80 -19.83
N GLY A 308 30.81 -9.99 -18.96
CA GLY A 308 31.68 -11.18 -18.92
C GLY A 308 31.33 -12.04 -17.73
N GLY A 309 31.30 -13.36 -17.87
CA GLY A 309 31.00 -14.47 -16.93
C GLY A 309 30.84 -14.24 -15.41
N LYS A 310 31.20 -13.05 -14.91
CA LYS A 310 31.01 -12.62 -13.51
C LYS A 310 29.54 -12.40 -13.15
N MET A 311 28.70 -11.97 -14.11
CA MET A 311 27.26 -11.77 -13.88
C MET A 311 26.54 -13.09 -13.69
N LYS A 312 26.91 -14.12 -14.48
CA LYS A 312 26.35 -15.48 -14.33
C LYS A 312 26.76 -16.12 -12.99
N ARG A 313 27.97 -15.80 -12.50
CA ARG A 313 28.42 -16.21 -11.16
C ARG A 313 27.76 -15.45 -10.02
N MET A 314 27.49 -14.15 -10.20
CA MET A 314 26.84 -13.31 -9.18
C MET A 314 25.32 -13.57 -9.13
N MET A 315 24.65 -13.77 -10.29
CA MET A 315 23.26 -14.22 -10.32
C MET A 315 23.09 -15.65 -9.83
N GLY A 316 24.04 -16.55 -10.08
CA GLY A 316 24.07 -17.88 -9.49
C GLY A 316 24.34 -17.88 -7.98
N ALA A 317 25.10 -16.90 -7.46
CA ALA A 317 25.32 -16.71 -6.03
C ALA A 317 24.15 -15.99 -5.32
N LEU A 318 23.32 -15.26 -6.07
CA LEU A 318 22.08 -14.61 -5.62
C LEU A 318 20.83 -15.46 -5.88
N GLY A 319 20.99 -16.73 -6.35
CA GLY A 319 19.87 -17.65 -6.55
C GLY A 319 18.98 -17.38 -7.76
N ALA A 320 19.38 -16.51 -8.70
CA ALA A 320 18.61 -16.18 -9.89
C ALA A 320 19.04 -16.99 -11.13
N GLY A 321 19.34 -18.28 -10.93
CA GLY A 321 19.63 -19.25 -11.99
C GLY A 321 18.62 -20.39 -11.93
N ASP A 322 17.73 -20.38 -12.91
CA ASP A 322 16.72 -21.43 -13.19
C ASP A 322 15.67 -21.65 -12.06
N GLY A 323 14.66 -20.77 -12.04
CA GLY A 323 13.35 -21.06 -11.47
C GLY A 323 13.25 -21.08 -9.94
N GLY A 324 13.62 -20.02 -9.25
CA GLY A 324 13.23 -19.85 -7.85
C GLY A 324 14.24 -19.05 -7.04
N MET A 325 13.75 -18.05 -6.32
CA MET A 325 14.51 -17.49 -5.17
C MET A 325 14.85 -18.63 -4.22
N PRO A 326 16.07 -18.68 -3.64
CA PRO A 326 16.36 -19.65 -2.60
C PRO A 326 15.35 -19.48 -1.48
N ASP A 327 14.76 -20.57 -1.07
CA ASP A 327 13.84 -20.60 0.06
C ASP A 327 14.61 -20.16 1.30
N LEU A 328 14.30 -18.96 1.79
CA LEU A 328 14.94 -18.38 2.97
C LEU A 328 14.62 -19.18 4.24
N SER A 329 13.65 -20.10 4.18
CA SER A 329 13.31 -21.01 5.29
C SER A 329 14.37 -22.10 5.54
N ASP A 330 15.20 -22.43 4.53
CA ASP A 330 16.26 -23.45 4.63
C ASP A 330 17.65 -22.86 4.92
N MET A 331 17.79 -21.56 5.07
CA MET A 331 19.09 -20.93 5.33
C MET A 331 19.45 -20.95 6.81
N ASN A 332 20.56 -21.60 7.14
CA ASN A 332 21.15 -21.64 8.48
C ASN A 332 21.57 -20.21 8.94
N PRO A 333 21.33 -19.82 10.22
CA PRO A 333 21.67 -18.48 10.75
C PRO A 333 23.09 -18.01 10.50
N LYS A 334 24.04 -18.94 10.33
CA LYS A 334 25.43 -18.64 9.96
C LYS A 334 25.65 -18.19 8.52
N GLN A 335 24.74 -18.54 7.61
CA GLN A 335 24.77 -18.11 6.20
C GLN A 335 24.16 -16.73 6.04
N LEU A 336 23.10 -16.42 6.80
CA LEU A 336 22.52 -15.08 6.89
C LEU A 336 23.51 -14.04 7.46
N ALA A 337 24.29 -14.41 8.47
CA ALA A 337 25.30 -13.55 9.07
C ALA A 337 26.52 -13.30 8.15
N LYS A 338 26.80 -14.18 7.19
CA LYS A 338 27.82 -13.96 6.15
C LYS A 338 27.36 -12.98 5.06
N LEU A 339 26.09 -13.05 4.68
CA LEU A 339 25.49 -12.12 3.72
C LEU A 339 25.48 -10.68 4.27
N THR A 340 25.11 -10.49 5.54
CA THR A 340 25.12 -9.17 6.18
C THR A 340 26.53 -8.58 6.39
N LYS A 341 27.57 -9.41 6.46
CA LYS A 341 28.96 -8.94 6.52
C LYS A 341 29.57 -8.53 5.18
N GLN A 342 28.99 -8.94 4.06
CA GLN A 342 29.48 -8.55 2.72
C GLN A 342 28.87 -7.23 2.21
N PHE A 343 27.88 -6.68 2.92
CA PHE A 343 27.25 -5.39 2.62
C PHE A 343 27.59 -4.29 3.64
N LYS A 344 28.55 -4.54 4.53
CA LYS A 344 29.29 -3.52 5.26
C LYS A 344 30.60 -3.24 4.53
#